data_8760923e1258a2ad356041b6eddebe30
#
_entry.id   8760923e1258a2ad356041b6eddebe30
#
_cell.length_a   1.000
_cell.length_b   1.000
_cell.length_c   1.000
_cell.angle_alpha   90.00
_cell.angle_beta   90.00
_cell.angle_gamma   90.00
#
_symmetry.space_group_name_H-M   'P 1'
#
loop_
_entity.id
_entity.type
_entity.pdbx_description
1 polymer ?
#
loop_
_entity_poly.entity_id
_entity_poly.type
_entity_poly.pdbx_seq_one_letter_code
_entity_poly.pdbx_strand_id
1 'polypeptide(L)'
;SKCNSGQGMDSSVACDRTVEGADNRYYGGYDLEDNSGILRYVRVEYAGKTVSTDVELNGITFAGVGRGTLVDYVQVHNNSDDCVEFFGGTVNVTHIICTGASDDSLDMDEGYNGNMQYIYVKQTDKDGVARGDHVVEFDGVSGPGSNVGVDVSSIDGDTKTGLPRTQPKIANFTFISSGEDEIVEAKEGVA
;
A
#
# COMPACT_ATOMS: atom_id res chain seq x y z
N SER A 1 -4.95 0.83 7.76
CA SER A 1 -4.26 0.39 8.97
C SER A 1 -4.84 -0.94 9.45
N LYS A 2 -4.14 -1.64 10.34
CA LYS A 2 -4.68 -2.85 10.96
C LYS A 2 -6.01 -2.61 11.67
N CYS A 3 -6.30 -1.39 11.98
CA CYS A 3 -7.57 -0.99 12.59
C CYS A 3 -8.74 -0.96 11.60
N ASN A 4 -8.48 -0.86 10.32
CA ASN A 4 -9.50 -0.87 9.28
C ASN A 4 -9.57 -2.18 8.48
N SER A 5 -8.80 -3.17 8.84
CA SER A 5 -8.76 -4.44 8.08
C SER A 5 -9.65 -5.56 8.66
N GLY A 6 -10.28 -5.34 9.81
CA GLY A 6 -11.31 -6.22 10.35
C GLY A 6 -10.82 -7.48 11.06
N GLN A 7 -9.52 -7.69 11.17
CA GLN A 7 -8.96 -8.86 11.81
C GLN A 7 -8.33 -8.50 13.16
N GLY A 8 -8.70 -9.23 14.21
CA GLY A 8 -8.08 -9.12 15.53
C GLY A 8 -8.15 -7.75 16.20
N MET A 9 -9.10 -6.92 15.82
CA MET A 9 -9.20 -5.55 16.31
C MET A 9 -9.79 -5.49 17.72
N ASP A 10 -9.11 -4.76 18.57
CA ASP A 10 -9.62 -4.33 19.88
C ASP A 10 -9.94 -2.85 19.84
N SER A 11 -11.20 -2.51 19.94
CA SER A 11 -11.69 -1.11 19.90
C SER A 11 -11.21 -0.25 21.09
N SER A 12 -10.61 -0.86 22.10
CA SER A 12 -9.99 -0.13 23.22
C SER A 12 -8.59 0.38 22.92
N VAL A 13 -7.98 -0.07 21.81
CA VAL A 13 -6.64 0.32 21.41
C VAL A 13 -6.71 1.45 20.39
N ALA A 14 -5.97 2.53 20.64
CA ALA A 14 -5.84 3.61 19.66
C ALA A 14 -5.30 3.11 18.33
N CYS A 15 -5.91 3.53 17.25
CA CYS A 15 -5.60 3.11 15.89
C CYS A 15 -4.96 4.24 15.08
N ASP A 16 -4.21 5.08 15.72
CA ASP A 16 -3.58 6.21 15.07
C ASP A 16 -2.21 5.80 14.55
N ARG A 17 -2.04 5.89 13.24
CA ARG A 17 -0.77 5.70 12.54
C ARG A 17 -0.37 6.99 11.87
N THR A 18 0.91 7.24 11.78
CA THR A 18 1.44 8.40 11.04
C THR A 18 1.52 8.06 9.56
N VAL A 19 1.08 8.98 8.72
CA VAL A 19 1.29 8.87 7.27
C VAL A 19 2.75 9.12 6.98
N GLU A 20 3.33 8.29 6.14
CA GLU A 20 4.70 8.44 5.68
C GLU A 20 4.92 9.81 5.02
N GLY A 21 6.08 10.40 5.25
CA GLY A 21 6.45 11.72 4.72
C GLY A 21 5.63 12.90 5.20
N ALA A 22 4.69 12.69 6.16
CA ALA A 22 3.80 13.75 6.64
C ALA A 22 3.69 13.74 8.18
N ASP A 23 4.61 14.39 8.86
CA ASP A 23 4.60 14.56 10.30
C ASP A 23 3.27 15.09 10.83
N ASN A 24 2.78 14.54 11.93
CA ASN A 24 1.51 14.91 12.57
C ASN A 24 0.26 14.71 11.68
N ARG A 25 0.33 13.82 10.70
CA ARG A 25 -0.82 13.33 9.95
C ARG A 25 -1.07 11.89 10.34
N TYR A 26 -2.26 11.63 10.84
CA TYR A 26 -2.64 10.32 11.35
C TYR A 26 -3.76 9.72 10.53
N TYR A 27 -3.74 8.39 10.44
CA TYR A 27 -4.80 7.61 9.81
C TYR A 27 -5.14 6.41 10.69
N GLY A 28 -6.29 5.81 10.45
CA GLY A 28 -6.76 4.65 11.18
C GLY A 28 -8.27 4.70 11.39
N GLY A 29 -8.74 3.90 12.31
CA GLY A 29 -10.16 3.79 12.62
C GLY A 29 -10.66 2.35 12.60
N TYR A 30 -11.95 2.13 12.81
CA TYR A 30 -12.58 0.83 12.95
C TYR A 30 -13.67 0.57 11.92
N ASP A 31 -14.00 1.53 11.09
CA ASP A 31 -15.06 1.41 10.10
C ASP A 31 -14.51 0.86 8.78
N LEU A 32 -14.74 -0.41 8.53
CA LEU A 32 -14.33 -1.08 7.28
C LEU A 32 -15.11 -0.59 6.06
N GLU A 33 -16.26 0.00 6.29
CA GLU A 33 -17.16 0.55 5.26
C GLU A 33 -16.97 2.05 5.08
N ASP A 34 -15.93 2.64 5.71
CA ASP A 34 -15.64 4.06 5.58
C ASP A 34 -15.69 4.51 4.13
N ASN A 35 -16.28 5.68 3.92
CA ASN A 35 -16.42 6.30 2.62
C ASN A 35 -15.72 7.67 2.63
N SER A 36 -14.50 7.68 2.16
CA SER A 36 -13.69 8.89 1.99
C SER A 36 -13.98 9.62 0.67
N GLY A 37 -14.98 9.17 -0.11
CA GLY A 37 -15.42 9.84 -1.32
C GLY A 37 -15.16 9.05 -2.60
N ILE A 38 -14.90 9.78 -3.69
CA ILE A 38 -14.75 9.21 -5.04
C ILE A 38 -13.45 9.72 -5.66
N LEU A 39 -12.56 8.81 -6.01
CA LEU A 39 -11.38 9.07 -6.83
C LEU A 39 -11.55 8.38 -8.18
N ARG A 40 -11.88 9.14 -9.21
CA ARG A 40 -12.18 8.57 -10.53
C ARG A 40 -11.70 9.45 -11.67
N TYR A 41 -11.16 8.82 -12.72
CA TYR A 41 -10.58 9.50 -13.88
C TYR A 41 -9.47 10.49 -13.49
N VAL A 42 -8.60 10.06 -12.60
CA VAL A 42 -7.47 10.85 -12.10
C VAL A 42 -6.18 10.31 -12.67
N ARG A 43 -5.32 11.21 -13.09
CA ARG A 43 -3.93 10.91 -13.47
C ARG A 43 -2.97 11.73 -12.62
N VAL A 44 -2.02 11.05 -12.00
CA VAL A 44 -0.89 11.64 -11.27
C VAL A 44 0.36 11.41 -12.09
N GLU A 45 1.16 12.45 -12.28
CA GLU A 45 2.38 12.36 -13.08
C GLU A 45 3.53 13.06 -12.40
N TYR A 46 4.73 12.45 -12.52
CA TYR A 46 5.99 13.03 -12.03
C TYR A 46 5.91 13.45 -10.56
N ALA A 47 5.19 12.70 -9.77
CA ALA A 47 5.11 12.86 -8.33
C ALA A 47 6.22 12.05 -7.64
N GLY A 48 6.11 11.94 -6.34
CA GLY A 48 7.12 11.29 -5.51
C GLY A 48 8.21 12.27 -5.09
N LYS A 49 8.57 12.23 -3.84
CA LYS A 49 9.64 13.07 -3.30
C LYS A 49 10.23 12.43 -2.07
N THR A 50 11.53 12.23 -2.07
CA THR A 50 12.26 11.89 -0.85
C THR A 50 12.18 13.06 0.14
N VAL A 51 11.63 12.82 1.30
CA VAL A 51 11.50 13.80 2.40
C VAL A 51 12.71 13.73 3.30
N SER A 52 13.14 12.52 3.63
CA SER A 52 14.37 12.22 4.38
C SER A 52 14.85 10.81 4.01
N THR A 53 15.91 10.32 4.65
CA THR A 53 16.37 8.94 4.44
C THR A 53 15.26 7.96 4.78
N ASP A 54 14.96 7.05 3.87
CA ASP A 54 13.93 6.01 3.99
C ASP A 54 12.52 6.56 4.30
N VAL A 55 12.22 7.78 3.81
CA VAL A 55 10.91 8.42 3.90
C VAL A 55 10.60 9.14 2.61
N GLU A 56 9.72 8.61 1.83
CA GLU A 56 9.33 9.08 0.51
C GLU A 56 7.83 9.41 0.44
N LEU A 57 7.44 10.06 -0.63
CA LEU A 57 6.04 10.28 -0.98
C LEU A 57 5.68 9.48 -2.22
N ASN A 58 4.65 8.69 -2.12
CA ASN A 58 4.13 7.90 -3.22
C ASN A 58 3.39 8.71 -4.27
N GLY A 59 3.07 8.09 -5.37
CA GLY A 59 2.15 8.68 -6.35
C GLY A 59 0.76 8.86 -5.78
N ILE A 60 0.21 7.80 -5.19
CA ILE A 60 -1.05 7.83 -4.43
C ILE A 60 -0.89 6.95 -3.20
N THR A 61 -1.22 7.46 -2.05
CA THR A 61 -1.26 6.72 -0.78
C THR A 61 -2.70 6.53 -0.31
N PHE A 62 -3.10 5.29 -0.08
CA PHE A 62 -4.37 4.93 0.57
C PHE A 62 -4.11 4.49 2.01
N ALA A 63 -4.28 5.39 2.96
CA ALA A 63 -3.99 5.17 4.36
C ALA A 63 -5.27 4.86 5.15
N GLY A 64 -5.51 3.59 5.45
CA GLY A 64 -6.65 3.11 6.23
C GLY A 64 -8.02 3.33 5.58
N VAL A 65 -8.08 3.45 4.27
CA VAL A 65 -9.31 3.78 3.53
C VAL A 65 -10.26 2.58 3.48
N GLY A 66 -11.53 2.81 3.76
CA GLY A 66 -12.57 1.78 3.78
C GLY A 66 -13.20 1.47 2.43
N ARG A 67 -13.89 0.33 2.34
CA ARG A 67 -14.47 -0.19 1.08
C ARG A 67 -15.66 0.58 0.54
N GLY A 68 -16.21 1.50 1.32
CA GLY A 68 -17.24 2.43 0.84
C GLY A 68 -16.70 3.51 -0.10
N THR A 69 -15.38 3.69 -0.15
CA THR A 69 -14.70 4.62 -1.06
C THR A 69 -14.63 4.04 -2.47
N LEU A 70 -14.99 4.85 -3.46
CA LEU A 70 -14.90 4.46 -4.87
C LEU A 70 -13.57 4.90 -5.49
N VAL A 71 -12.77 3.94 -5.94
CA VAL A 71 -11.53 4.20 -6.69
C VAL A 71 -11.58 3.47 -8.02
N ASP A 72 -11.59 4.22 -9.13
CA ASP A 72 -11.81 3.66 -10.46
C ASP A 72 -11.18 4.54 -11.55
N TYR A 73 -10.58 3.95 -12.57
CA TYR A 73 -9.88 4.64 -13.66
C TYR A 73 -8.84 5.64 -13.15
N VAL A 74 -7.83 5.12 -12.48
CA VAL A 74 -6.72 5.92 -11.94
C VAL A 74 -5.43 5.53 -12.62
N GLN A 75 -4.61 6.51 -12.94
CA GLN A 75 -3.28 6.30 -13.49
C GLN A 75 -2.23 7.05 -12.69
N VAL A 76 -1.10 6.38 -12.42
CA VAL A 76 0.13 7.01 -11.96
C VAL A 76 1.23 6.80 -13.00
N HIS A 77 1.99 7.85 -13.30
CA HIS A 77 2.99 7.82 -14.36
C HIS A 77 4.28 8.52 -13.95
N ASN A 78 5.41 7.82 -14.10
CA ASN A 78 6.75 8.32 -13.80
C ASN A 78 6.85 8.91 -12.38
N ASN A 79 6.50 8.13 -11.39
CA ASN A 79 6.65 8.49 -9.99
C ASN A 79 8.10 8.22 -9.51
N SER A 80 8.59 9.00 -8.56
CA SER A 80 9.94 8.85 -8.00
C SER A 80 10.00 7.90 -6.80
N ASP A 81 8.92 7.23 -6.52
CA ASP A 81 8.71 6.27 -5.48
C ASP A 81 7.60 5.34 -5.94
N ASP A 82 6.85 4.68 -5.04
CA ASP A 82 5.76 3.80 -5.42
C ASP A 82 4.69 4.48 -6.27
N CYS A 83 4.11 3.73 -7.18
CA CYS A 83 2.94 4.24 -7.87
C CYS A 83 1.75 4.38 -6.93
N VAL A 84 1.39 3.32 -6.27
CA VAL A 84 0.25 3.29 -5.34
C VAL A 84 0.61 2.43 -4.15
N GLU A 85 0.54 3.01 -2.97
CA GLU A 85 0.78 2.33 -1.72
C GLU A 85 -0.47 2.29 -0.84
N PHE A 86 -0.67 1.15 -0.17
CA PHE A 86 -1.82 0.88 0.70
C PHE A 86 -1.37 0.58 2.13
N PHE A 87 -1.50 1.53 3.02
CA PHE A 87 -1.31 1.31 4.45
C PHE A 87 -2.58 0.79 5.10
N GLY A 88 -2.79 -0.51 5.06
CA GLY A 88 -3.99 -1.14 5.60
C GLY A 88 -5.28 -0.71 4.88
N GLY A 89 -6.40 -0.81 5.57
CA GLY A 89 -7.70 -0.50 5.00
C GLY A 89 -8.30 -1.63 4.17
N THR A 90 -9.43 -1.34 3.54
CA THR A 90 -10.23 -2.31 2.79
C THR A 90 -10.75 -1.75 1.47
N VAL A 91 -10.23 -0.62 1.02
CA VAL A 91 -10.67 0.00 -0.24
C VAL A 91 -10.53 -0.96 -1.41
N ASN A 92 -11.56 -1.02 -2.25
CA ASN A 92 -11.49 -1.75 -3.51
C ASN A 92 -11.10 -0.81 -4.63
N VAL A 93 -10.20 -1.26 -5.50
CA VAL A 93 -9.74 -0.45 -6.63
C VAL A 93 -9.93 -1.18 -7.95
N THR A 94 -10.35 -0.44 -8.97
CA THR A 94 -10.53 -0.98 -10.30
C THR A 94 -9.92 -0.05 -11.35
N HIS A 95 -9.46 -0.65 -12.47
CA HIS A 95 -8.83 0.07 -13.59
C HIS A 95 -7.68 0.98 -13.17
N ILE A 96 -6.66 0.35 -12.57
CA ILE A 96 -5.41 1.05 -12.21
C ILE A 96 -4.38 0.85 -13.31
N ILE A 97 -3.73 1.93 -13.69
CA ILE A 97 -2.57 1.93 -14.58
C ILE A 97 -1.39 2.53 -13.83
N CYS A 98 -0.34 1.77 -13.66
CA CYS A 98 0.95 2.22 -13.15
C CYS A 98 2.01 2.10 -14.24
N THR A 99 2.76 3.16 -14.48
CA THR A 99 3.85 3.12 -15.44
C THR A 99 5.04 3.94 -14.96
N GLY A 100 6.20 3.31 -14.89
CA GLY A 100 7.48 4.00 -14.62
C GLY A 100 7.62 4.53 -13.18
N ALA A 101 7.20 3.76 -12.20
CA ALA A 101 7.61 3.96 -10.81
C ALA A 101 9.13 3.77 -10.68
N SER A 102 9.74 4.42 -9.72
CA SER A 102 11.18 4.25 -9.45
C SER A 102 11.44 3.29 -8.30
N ASP A 103 10.43 2.95 -7.56
CA ASP A 103 10.39 1.89 -6.56
C ASP A 103 9.28 0.90 -6.93
N ASP A 104 8.47 0.43 -6.02
CA ASP A 104 7.43 -0.52 -6.31
C ASP A 104 6.29 0.07 -7.15
N SER A 105 5.61 -0.77 -7.89
CA SER A 105 4.46 -0.26 -8.63
C SER A 105 3.17 -0.33 -7.81
N LEU A 106 3.02 -1.37 -7.02
CA LEU A 106 1.92 -1.54 -6.07
C LEU A 106 2.52 -2.05 -4.77
N ASP A 107 2.51 -1.25 -3.73
CA ASP A 107 2.89 -1.68 -2.40
C ASP A 107 1.68 -1.81 -1.48
N MET A 108 1.61 -2.91 -0.73
CA MET A 108 0.49 -3.26 0.12
C MET A 108 0.95 -3.68 1.49
N ASP A 109 0.77 -2.78 2.44
CA ASP A 109 1.30 -2.91 3.79
C ASP A 109 0.21 -2.82 4.87
N GLU A 110 0.59 -3.01 6.12
CA GLU A 110 -0.21 -2.75 7.32
C GLU A 110 -1.56 -3.47 7.37
N GLY A 111 -1.64 -4.65 6.74
CA GLY A 111 -2.83 -5.47 6.74
C GLY A 111 -3.91 -5.01 5.75
N TYR A 112 -3.51 -4.44 4.62
CA TYR A 112 -4.46 -4.13 3.55
C TYR A 112 -5.24 -5.37 3.11
N ASN A 113 -6.55 -5.21 2.96
CA ASN A 113 -7.47 -6.31 2.66
C ASN A 113 -8.59 -5.88 1.71
N GLY A 114 -8.20 -5.28 0.60
CA GLY A 114 -9.11 -4.86 -0.47
C GLY A 114 -9.09 -5.83 -1.67
N ASN A 115 -9.93 -5.54 -2.64
CA ASN A 115 -9.95 -6.24 -3.92
C ASN A 115 -9.48 -5.29 -5.02
N MET A 116 -8.65 -5.81 -5.91
CA MET A 116 -8.08 -5.09 -7.04
C MET A 116 -8.43 -5.80 -8.33
N GLN A 117 -8.92 -5.07 -9.33
CA GLN A 117 -9.28 -5.67 -10.61
C GLN A 117 -8.96 -4.74 -11.79
N TYR A 118 -8.56 -5.34 -12.91
CA TYR A 118 -8.17 -4.63 -14.14
C TYR A 118 -6.95 -3.73 -13.91
N ILE A 119 -5.85 -4.36 -13.50
CA ILE A 119 -4.61 -3.68 -13.14
C ILE A 119 -3.60 -3.85 -14.27
N TYR A 120 -3.05 -2.75 -14.72
CA TYR A 120 -1.96 -2.73 -15.68
C TYR A 120 -0.75 -2.04 -15.08
N VAL A 121 0.36 -2.76 -14.99
CA VAL A 121 1.65 -2.22 -14.55
C VAL A 121 2.68 -2.41 -15.65
N LYS A 122 3.45 -1.36 -15.89
CA LYS A 122 4.63 -1.44 -16.73
C LYS A 122 5.76 -0.63 -16.11
N GLN A 123 6.72 -1.32 -15.54
CA GLN A 123 8.01 -0.73 -15.21
C GLN A 123 8.74 -0.35 -16.49
N THR A 124 9.59 0.65 -16.44
CA THR A 124 10.25 1.18 -17.63
C THR A 124 11.75 1.16 -17.45
N ASP A 125 12.42 0.93 -18.56
CA ASP A 125 13.84 1.21 -18.71
C ASP A 125 13.98 2.69 -19.13
N LYS A 126 14.81 3.45 -18.44
CA LYS A 126 15.16 4.80 -18.82
C LYS A 126 16.65 4.88 -19.06
N ASP A 127 17.01 5.21 -20.30
CA ASP A 127 18.41 5.36 -20.74
C ASP A 127 19.25 4.07 -20.55
N GLY A 128 18.61 2.89 -20.66
CA GLY A 128 19.25 1.59 -20.46
C GLY A 128 19.44 1.20 -18.99
N VAL A 129 18.79 1.89 -18.08
CA VAL A 129 18.74 1.58 -16.65
C VAL A 129 17.32 1.17 -16.30
N ALA A 130 17.16 -0.06 -15.85
CA ALA A 130 15.89 -0.55 -15.33
C ALA A 130 15.43 0.33 -14.16
N ARG A 131 14.13 0.50 -14.02
CA ARG A 131 13.51 1.28 -12.96
C ARG A 131 12.37 0.51 -12.36
N GLY A 132 12.17 0.75 -11.09
CA GLY A 132 11.22 0.06 -10.26
C GLY A 132 11.86 -1.16 -9.62
N ASP A 133 11.57 -1.37 -8.37
CA ASP A 133 11.98 -2.54 -7.62
C ASP A 133 11.01 -3.69 -7.95
N HIS A 134 9.99 -3.94 -7.17
CA HIS A 134 9.01 -4.96 -7.50
C HIS A 134 7.82 -4.39 -8.29
N VAL A 135 7.13 -5.22 -9.04
CA VAL A 135 5.84 -4.83 -9.62
C VAL A 135 4.76 -4.81 -8.54
N VAL A 136 4.86 -5.73 -7.59
CA VAL A 136 3.97 -5.81 -6.43
C VAL A 136 4.79 -6.22 -5.22
N GLU A 137 4.72 -5.43 -4.17
CA GLU A 137 5.22 -5.79 -2.85
C GLU A 137 4.04 -6.02 -1.88
N PHE A 138 4.21 -7.01 -1.01
CA PHE A 138 3.32 -7.27 0.11
C PHE A 138 4.13 -7.29 1.38
N ASP A 139 3.80 -6.45 2.34
CA ASP A 139 4.37 -6.52 3.68
C ASP A 139 3.27 -6.72 4.74
N GLY A 140 3.67 -7.19 5.90
CA GLY A 140 2.78 -7.39 7.02
C GLY A 140 2.67 -6.14 7.90
N VAL A 141 2.00 -6.29 9.01
CA VAL A 141 1.99 -5.25 10.04
C VAL A 141 3.37 -5.17 10.69
N SER A 142 4.00 -4.00 10.61
CA SER A 142 5.32 -3.76 11.18
C SER A 142 5.34 -4.05 12.69
N GLY A 143 6.43 -4.67 13.15
CA GLY A 143 6.62 -5.12 14.52
C GLY A 143 6.86 -4.02 15.57
N PRO A 144 7.33 -4.41 16.76
CA PRO A 144 7.63 -3.47 17.86
C PRO A 144 8.68 -2.45 17.41
N GLY A 145 8.35 -1.18 17.50
CA GLY A 145 9.20 -0.07 17.01
C GLY A 145 8.56 0.72 15.89
N SER A 146 7.70 0.14 15.09
CA SER A 146 6.72 0.91 14.34
C SER A 146 5.73 1.51 15.35
N ASN A 147 5.22 2.70 15.10
CA ASN A 147 4.31 3.43 16.00
C ASN A 147 2.96 2.71 16.28
N VAL A 148 2.95 1.40 16.20
CA VAL A 148 1.82 0.53 16.54
C VAL A 148 1.90 0.25 18.03
N GLY A 149 1.06 0.84 18.84
CA GLY A 149 1.02 0.62 20.28
C GLY A 149 0.65 -0.80 20.71
N VAL A 150 0.79 -1.80 19.84
CA VAL A 150 0.55 -3.21 20.14
C VAL A 150 1.81 -3.98 19.80
N ASP A 151 2.40 -4.57 20.82
CA ASP A 151 3.48 -5.53 20.65
C ASP A 151 2.90 -6.83 20.08
N VAL A 152 3.05 -7.01 18.77
CA VAL A 152 2.57 -8.22 18.08
C VAL A 152 3.51 -9.40 18.24
N SER A 153 4.73 -9.20 18.73
CA SER A 153 5.67 -10.29 19.02
C SER A 153 5.14 -11.26 20.08
N SER A 154 4.25 -10.79 20.94
CA SER A 154 3.60 -11.61 21.97
C SER A 154 2.49 -12.51 21.43
N ILE A 155 2.03 -12.31 20.20
CA ILE A 155 0.94 -13.09 19.60
C ILE A 155 1.46 -14.37 18.95
N ASP A 156 2.57 -14.28 18.21
CA ASP A 156 3.11 -15.40 17.43
C ASP A 156 4.61 -15.66 17.66
N GLY A 157 5.29 -14.84 18.46
CA GLY A 157 6.74 -14.95 18.66
C GLY A 157 7.59 -14.44 17.52
N ASP A 158 6.97 -13.88 16.49
CA ASP A 158 7.59 -13.24 15.34
C ASP A 158 7.22 -11.75 15.29
N THR A 159 8.17 -10.92 14.91
CA THR A 159 8.05 -9.47 14.98
C THR A 159 7.19 -8.87 13.85
N LYS A 160 6.88 -9.65 12.82
CA LYS A 160 6.11 -9.18 11.66
C LYS A 160 4.79 -9.92 11.41
N THR A 161 4.40 -10.85 12.28
CA THR A 161 3.18 -11.65 12.13
C THR A 161 1.92 -11.01 12.72
N GLY A 162 1.91 -9.70 12.87
CA GLY A 162 0.78 -8.98 13.43
C GLY A 162 -0.52 -9.13 12.63
N LEU A 163 -1.64 -9.03 13.34
CA LEU A 163 -2.96 -8.97 12.73
C LEU A 163 -3.40 -7.49 12.56
N PRO A 164 -4.12 -7.21 11.50
CA PRO A 164 -4.54 -8.09 10.41
C PRO A 164 -3.40 -8.43 9.45
N ARG A 165 -3.47 -9.57 8.80
CA ARG A 165 -2.54 -9.92 7.74
C ARG A 165 -2.91 -9.18 6.45
N THR A 166 -1.91 -8.82 5.67
CA THR A 166 -2.13 -8.30 4.32
C THR A 166 -2.63 -9.43 3.42
N GLN A 167 -3.84 -9.27 2.89
CA GLN A 167 -4.56 -10.30 2.12
C GLN A 167 -5.37 -9.71 0.97
N PRO A 168 -4.79 -8.94 0.07
CA PRO A 168 -5.54 -8.42 -1.07
C PRO A 168 -5.95 -9.55 -2.02
N LYS A 169 -6.96 -9.29 -2.83
CA LYS A 169 -7.34 -10.16 -3.94
C LYS A 169 -7.16 -9.41 -5.24
N ILE A 170 -6.27 -9.90 -6.10
CA ILE A 170 -5.93 -9.26 -7.36
C ILE A 170 -6.40 -10.15 -8.52
N ALA A 171 -7.15 -9.59 -9.44
CA ALA A 171 -7.66 -10.31 -10.61
C ALA A 171 -7.61 -9.46 -11.91
N ASN A 172 -7.48 -10.12 -13.05
CA ASN A 172 -7.42 -9.47 -14.36
C ASN A 172 -6.30 -8.42 -14.43
N PHE A 173 -5.08 -8.86 -14.28
CA PHE A 173 -3.91 -7.99 -14.28
C PHE A 173 -2.95 -8.32 -15.43
N THR A 174 -2.15 -7.32 -15.79
CA THR A 174 -0.98 -7.47 -16.66
C THR A 174 0.19 -6.75 -16.02
N PHE A 175 1.23 -7.48 -15.70
CA PHE A 175 2.46 -6.99 -15.08
C PHE A 175 3.63 -7.14 -16.04
N ILE A 176 4.36 -6.06 -16.27
CA ILE A 176 5.54 -6.01 -17.14
C ILE A 176 6.66 -5.40 -16.32
N SER A 177 7.58 -6.26 -15.86
CA SER A 177 8.76 -5.85 -15.10
C SER A 177 9.83 -5.24 -16.01
N SER A 178 10.65 -4.38 -15.45
CA SER A 178 11.91 -3.90 -16.04
C SER A 178 12.99 -4.99 -16.07
N GLY A 179 12.85 -6.02 -15.22
CA GLY A 179 13.82 -7.10 -15.06
C GLY A 179 14.93 -6.78 -14.05
N GLU A 180 14.74 -5.74 -13.23
CA GLU A 180 15.70 -5.40 -12.17
C GLU A 180 15.57 -6.35 -10.98
N ASP A 181 14.35 -6.60 -10.54
CA ASP A 181 14.07 -7.50 -9.42
C ASP A 181 12.84 -8.39 -9.69
N GLU A 182 12.35 -9.10 -8.68
CA GLU A 182 11.20 -10.00 -8.76
C GLU A 182 9.92 -9.24 -9.14
N ILE A 183 9.03 -9.93 -9.83
CA ILE A 183 7.72 -9.33 -10.14
C ILE A 183 6.86 -9.19 -8.89
N VAL A 184 6.99 -10.12 -7.96
CA VAL A 184 6.21 -10.12 -6.71
C VAL A 184 7.13 -10.47 -5.56
N GLU A 185 7.24 -9.58 -4.62
CA GLU A 185 7.81 -9.86 -3.30
C GLU A 185 6.70 -10.03 -2.26
N ALA A 186 6.85 -10.99 -1.38
CA ALA A 186 5.97 -11.20 -0.23
C ALA A 186 6.82 -11.32 1.03
N LYS A 187 6.78 -10.29 1.84
CA LYS A 187 7.51 -10.22 3.10
C LYS A 187 6.75 -10.89 4.24
N GLU A 188 7.27 -10.82 5.44
CA GLU A 188 6.69 -11.45 6.62
C GLU A 188 5.31 -10.87 6.99
N GLY A 189 4.41 -11.72 7.49
CA GLY A 189 3.08 -11.30 7.93
C GLY A 189 2.01 -11.23 6.86
N VAL A 190 2.33 -11.68 5.66
CA VAL A 190 1.38 -11.84 4.54
C VAL A 190 0.65 -13.18 4.67
N ALA A 191 -0.57 -13.29 4.10
CA ALA A 191 -1.38 -14.52 4.14
C ALA A 191 -1.86 -14.94 2.75
#